data_7eb1bc0e1f9cc1fbc30bf70073d435f7
#
_entry.id   7eb1bc0e1f9cc1fbc30bf70073d435f7
#
_cell.length_a   1.000
_cell.length_b   1.000
_cell.length_c   1.000
_cell.angle_alpha   90.00
_cell.angle_beta   90.00
_cell.angle_gamma   90.00
#
_symmetry.space_group_name_H-M   'P 1'
#
loop_
_entity.id
_entity.type
_entity.pdbx_description
1 polymer ?
#
loop_
_entity_poly.entity_id
_entity_poly.type
_entity_poly.pdbx_seq_one_letter_code
_entity_poly.pdbx_strand_id
1 'polypeptide(L)'
;MTPTAWSRRSLPTPPATRCKDVARPITFLSDYGYEDEFAGVCRAVIARITPEAKVIDLTHGIARHQVRQGAAVLANALPFAPPGVHLAVVDPEVGTERRAVAVRVAEEDRVLVGPDNGLLWPAIERLGGAVEAVDVSRSPLRLEPISATFHGRDVFAPVAAHLACGASLSEAGERIPAESLVTLQASQPEIGPDRLLAHVISVDRFGNAALDLADRHLPASGLRMGHSVGLETQGQSREAMFTLTFADVGKGELLLYLDSNGSVALAVNRGSAATELSLAPGDEVVLRPL
;
A
#
# COMPACT_ATOMS: atom_id res chain seq x y z
N MET A 1 -5.48 6.31 -46.91
CA MET A 1 -5.17 6.00 -45.50
C MET A 1 -6.44 5.49 -44.87
N THR A 2 -6.55 4.18 -44.74
CA THR A 2 -7.71 3.51 -44.09
C THR A 2 -7.63 3.73 -42.59
N PRO A 3 -8.73 4.06 -41.90
CA PRO A 3 -8.75 4.22 -40.46
C PRO A 3 -8.38 2.90 -39.80
N THR A 4 -7.31 2.89 -39.04
CA THR A 4 -6.82 1.77 -38.27
C THR A 4 -7.86 1.27 -37.29
N ALA A 5 -7.95 -0.03 -37.14
CA ALA A 5 -8.96 -0.86 -36.47
C ALA A 5 -9.07 -0.67 -34.94
N TRP A 6 -9.29 0.55 -34.48
CA TRP A 6 -9.74 0.87 -33.11
C TRP A 6 -11.26 0.94 -32.97
N SER A 7 -11.97 0.72 -34.10
CA SER A 7 -13.42 0.79 -34.12
C SER A 7 -14.03 -0.51 -33.61
N ARG A 8 -14.64 -0.44 -32.45
CA ARG A 8 -15.55 -1.44 -31.88
C ARG A 8 -14.90 -2.73 -31.37
N ARG A 9 -13.99 -2.63 -30.39
CA ARG A 9 -13.80 -3.76 -29.49
C ARG A 9 -15.01 -3.80 -28.55
N SER A 10 -16.00 -4.63 -28.89
CA SER A 10 -16.93 -5.11 -27.88
C SER A 10 -16.08 -5.88 -26.88
N LEU A 11 -15.91 -5.32 -25.69
CA LEU A 11 -15.36 -6.12 -24.58
C LEU A 11 -16.20 -7.40 -24.53
N PRO A 12 -15.59 -8.59 -24.49
CA PRO A 12 -16.36 -9.80 -24.26
C PRO A 12 -17.21 -9.55 -23.03
N THR A 13 -18.50 -9.77 -23.15
CA THR A 13 -19.38 -9.73 -21.99
C THR A 13 -18.89 -10.85 -21.09
N PRO A 14 -18.29 -10.57 -19.93
CA PRO A 14 -17.96 -11.64 -19.00
C PRO A 14 -19.25 -12.42 -18.78
N PRO A 15 -19.21 -13.76 -18.66
CA PRO A 15 -20.39 -14.51 -18.30
C PRO A 15 -20.99 -13.80 -17.09
N ALA A 16 -22.26 -13.42 -17.19
CA ALA A 16 -22.96 -12.73 -16.12
C ALA A 16 -22.99 -13.69 -14.91
N THR A 17 -21.95 -13.63 -14.12
CA THR A 17 -21.86 -14.36 -12.85
C THR A 17 -22.83 -13.63 -11.94
N ARG A 18 -24.04 -14.14 -11.84
CA ARG A 18 -24.97 -13.67 -10.82
C ARG A 18 -24.27 -13.92 -9.48
N CYS A 19 -23.97 -12.86 -8.74
CA CYS A 19 -23.37 -12.99 -7.43
C CYS A 19 -24.23 -13.95 -6.61
N LYS A 20 -23.63 -14.99 -6.04
CA LYS A 20 -24.35 -16.04 -5.31
C LYS A 20 -24.93 -15.47 -4.00
N ASP A 21 -24.29 -14.42 -3.47
CA ASP A 21 -24.63 -13.71 -2.25
C ASP A 21 -24.47 -12.19 -2.45
N VAL A 22 -24.61 -11.41 -1.38
CA VAL A 22 -24.28 -9.98 -1.37
C VAL A 22 -22.80 -9.82 -1.72
N ALA A 23 -22.51 -9.05 -2.77
CA ALA A 23 -21.14 -8.81 -3.20
C ALA A 23 -20.31 -8.20 -2.07
N ARG A 24 -19.11 -8.75 -1.83
CA ARG A 24 -18.18 -8.22 -0.84
C ARG A 24 -17.63 -6.87 -1.27
N PRO A 25 -17.31 -5.96 -0.34
CA PRO A 25 -16.67 -4.69 -0.68
C PRO A 25 -15.28 -4.92 -1.30
N ILE A 26 -14.89 -4.00 -2.16
CA ILE A 26 -13.56 -3.98 -2.78
C ILE A 26 -12.87 -2.69 -2.33
N THR A 27 -11.72 -2.78 -1.64
CA THR A 27 -10.87 -1.61 -1.46
C THR A 27 -9.91 -1.49 -2.63
N PHE A 28 -9.54 -0.27 -3.02
CA PHE A 28 -8.63 -0.04 -4.14
C PHE A 28 -7.53 0.96 -3.78
N LEU A 29 -6.27 0.54 -3.98
CA LEU A 29 -5.06 1.33 -3.83
C LEU A 29 -4.24 1.26 -5.11
N SER A 30 -3.69 2.38 -5.58
CA SER A 30 -2.74 2.39 -6.70
C SER A 30 -1.83 3.63 -6.72
N ASP A 31 -0.89 3.65 -7.67
CA ASP A 31 -0.07 4.80 -8.04
C ASP A 31 -0.56 5.49 -9.33
N TYR A 32 -1.81 5.28 -9.69
CA TYR A 32 -2.38 5.77 -10.96
C TYR A 32 -2.66 7.27 -10.99
N GLY A 33 -2.75 7.92 -9.80
CA GLY A 33 -3.23 9.29 -9.73
C GLY A 33 -4.73 9.42 -10.02
N TYR A 34 -5.17 10.67 -10.16
CA TYR A 34 -6.55 11.02 -10.52
C TYR A 34 -6.63 11.89 -11.77
N GLU A 35 -5.48 12.26 -12.33
CA GLU A 35 -5.38 13.12 -13.53
C GLU A 35 -5.76 12.35 -14.79
N ASP A 36 -5.44 11.05 -14.83
CA ASP A 36 -5.73 10.15 -15.95
C ASP A 36 -6.89 9.20 -15.64
N GLU A 37 -7.38 8.50 -16.67
CA GLU A 37 -8.53 7.61 -16.58
C GLU A 37 -8.25 6.26 -15.89
N PHE A 38 -7.02 5.91 -15.58
CA PHE A 38 -6.62 4.55 -15.19
C PHE A 38 -7.43 4.00 -14.01
N ALA A 39 -7.51 4.74 -12.91
CA ALA A 39 -8.29 4.32 -11.73
C ALA A 39 -9.79 4.22 -12.05
N GLY A 40 -10.33 5.21 -12.80
CA GLY A 40 -11.71 5.25 -13.24
C GLY A 40 -12.08 4.06 -14.13
N VAL A 41 -11.20 3.68 -15.07
CA VAL A 41 -11.42 2.53 -15.97
C VAL A 41 -11.40 1.22 -15.19
N CYS A 42 -10.50 1.03 -14.23
CA CYS A 42 -10.52 -0.15 -13.36
C CYS A 42 -11.84 -0.27 -12.58
N ARG A 43 -12.34 0.83 -12.01
CA ARG A 43 -13.64 0.87 -11.33
C ARG A 43 -14.81 0.58 -12.27
N ALA A 44 -14.76 1.08 -13.51
CA ALA A 44 -15.77 0.78 -14.52
C ALA A 44 -15.79 -0.71 -14.88
N VAL A 45 -14.63 -1.37 -14.97
CA VAL A 45 -14.53 -2.83 -15.16
C VAL A 45 -15.15 -3.58 -13.99
N ILE A 46 -14.83 -3.19 -12.75
CA ILE A 46 -15.44 -3.79 -11.55
C ILE A 46 -16.96 -3.64 -11.61
N ALA A 47 -17.47 -2.43 -11.86
CA ALA A 47 -18.89 -2.15 -11.90
C ALA A 47 -19.64 -2.91 -13.01
N ARG A 48 -18.97 -3.29 -14.11
CA ARG A 48 -19.57 -4.14 -15.16
C ARG A 48 -19.68 -5.59 -14.76
N ILE A 49 -18.76 -6.10 -13.95
CA ILE A 49 -18.74 -7.51 -13.51
C ILE A 49 -19.61 -7.70 -12.27
N THR A 50 -19.48 -6.80 -11.31
CA THR A 50 -20.22 -6.81 -10.04
C THR A 50 -20.72 -5.41 -9.69
N PRO A 51 -21.85 -4.97 -10.25
CA PRO A 51 -22.41 -3.64 -9.99
C PRO A 51 -22.82 -3.43 -8.53
N GLU A 52 -23.06 -4.51 -7.80
CA GLU A 52 -23.46 -4.49 -6.39
C GLU A 52 -22.28 -4.29 -5.44
N ALA A 53 -21.03 -4.50 -5.90
CA ALA A 53 -19.87 -4.35 -5.03
C ALA A 53 -19.61 -2.87 -4.73
N LYS A 54 -19.49 -2.55 -3.44
CA LYS A 54 -19.02 -1.23 -3.01
C LYS A 54 -17.52 -1.13 -3.22
N VAL A 55 -17.08 -0.21 -4.08
CA VAL A 55 -15.65 0.11 -4.25
C VAL A 55 -15.30 1.26 -3.31
N ILE A 56 -14.25 1.07 -2.50
CA ILE A 56 -13.70 2.03 -1.55
C ILE A 56 -12.27 2.35 -1.98
N ASP A 57 -12.04 3.53 -2.53
CA ASP A 57 -10.67 3.96 -2.84
C ASP A 57 -9.93 4.26 -1.53
N LEU A 58 -8.85 3.53 -1.25
CA LEU A 58 -7.96 3.87 -0.16
C LEU A 58 -7.10 5.08 -0.56
N THR A 59 -6.44 4.97 -1.69
CA THR A 59 -5.73 6.08 -2.36
C THR A 59 -5.28 5.66 -3.75
N HIS A 60 -5.16 6.64 -4.65
CA HIS A 60 -4.45 6.50 -5.94
C HIS A 60 -3.23 7.42 -6.01
N GLY A 61 -2.88 8.04 -4.88
CA GLY A 61 -1.78 9.00 -4.76
C GLY A 61 -0.46 8.40 -4.25
N ILE A 62 -0.24 7.09 -4.36
CA ILE A 62 1.09 6.51 -4.15
C ILE A 62 2.03 7.10 -5.19
N ALA A 63 3.22 7.51 -4.78
CA ALA A 63 4.22 8.01 -5.73
C ALA A 63 4.56 6.91 -6.75
N ARG A 64 4.76 7.31 -8.01
CA ARG A 64 4.96 6.38 -9.12
C ARG A 64 6.05 5.36 -8.80
N HIS A 65 5.72 4.08 -8.97
CA HIS A 65 6.61 2.94 -8.78
C HIS A 65 7.10 2.72 -7.34
N GLN A 66 6.57 3.47 -6.35
CA GLN A 66 6.97 3.34 -4.95
C GLN A 66 6.24 2.19 -4.25
N VAL A 67 6.67 0.96 -4.57
CA VAL A 67 6.10 -0.29 -4.01
C VAL A 67 6.15 -0.27 -2.48
N ARG A 68 7.27 0.17 -1.87
CA ARG A 68 7.42 0.25 -0.41
C ARG A 68 6.41 1.19 0.24
N GLN A 69 6.19 2.37 -0.35
CA GLN A 69 5.19 3.32 0.13
C GLN A 69 3.78 2.72 0.01
N GLY A 70 3.46 2.13 -1.14
CA GLY A 70 2.17 1.46 -1.36
C GLY A 70 1.91 0.34 -0.35
N ALA A 71 2.93 -0.47 -0.07
CA ALA A 71 2.87 -1.57 0.89
C ALA A 71 2.60 -1.08 2.33
N ALA A 72 3.30 -0.03 2.76
CA ALA A 72 3.10 0.59 4.08
C ALA A 72 1.68 1.18 4.21
N VAL A 73 1.22 1.94 3.20
CA VAL A 73 -0.12 2.53 3.18
C VAL A 73 -1.19 1.44 3.20
N LEU A 74 -1.03 0.38 2.40
CA LEU A 74 -1.96 -0.76 2.37
C LEU A 74 -2.05 -1.42 3.75
N ALA A 75 -0.91 -1.78 4.34
CA ALA A 75 -0.85 -2.42 5.65
C ALA A 75 -1.47 -1.56 6.76
N ASN A 76 -1.32 -0.23 6.69
CA ASN A 76 -1.87 0.69 7.67
C ASN A 76 -3.39 0.91 7.49
N ALA A 77 -3.89 0.87 6.26
CA ALA A 77 -5.30 1.13 5.96
C ALA A 77 -6.21 -0.09 6.19
N LEU A 78 -5.72 -1.31 5.90
CA LEU A 78 -6.57 -2.50 5.91
C LEU A 78 -7.19 -2.87 7.26
N PRO A 79 -6.58 -2.65 8.43
CA PRO A 79 -7.25 -2.88 9.73
C PRO A 79 -8.54 -2.07 9.92
N PHE A 80 -8.68 -0.93 9.22
CA PHE A 80 -9.87 -0.07 9.27
C PHE A 80 -10.85 -0.33 8.12
N ALA A 81 -10.46 -1.13 7.13
CA ALA A 81 -11.31 -1.49 6.02
C ALA A 81 -12.23 -2.66 6.37
N PRO A 82 -13.44 -2.74 5.81
CA PRO A 82 -14.30 -3.91 6.00
C PRO A 82 -13.66 -5.16 5.40
N PRO A 83 -13.93 -6.37 5.93
CA PRO A 83 -13.57 -7.63 5.29
C PRO A 83 -14.07 -7.68 3.84
N GLY A 84 -13.27 -8.22 2.93
CA GLY A 84 -13.60 -8.24 1.51
C GLY A 84 -12.43 -8.53 0.61
N VAL A 85 -12.43 -7.94 -0.59
CA VAL A 85 -11.34 -8.04 -1.56
C VAL A 85 -10.55 -6.73 -1.56
N HIS A 86 -9.23 -6.83 -1.43
CA HIS A 86 -8.33 -5.69 -1.35
C HIS A 86 -7.46 -5.64 -2.60
N LEU A 87 -7.83 -4.79 -3.54
CA LEU A 87 -7.11 -4.56 -4.80
C LEU A 87 -6.01 -3.52 -4.57
N ALA A 88 -4.76 -3.90 -4.81
CA ALA A 88 -3.63 -2.97 -4.75
C ALA A 88 -2.75 -3.12 -5.99
N VAL A 89 -2.45 -2.01 -6.65
CA VAL A 89 -1.67 -1.98 -7.89
C VAL A 89 -0.65 -0.85 -7.86
N VAL A 90 0.59 -1.19 -7.52
CA VAL A 90 1.80 -0.39 -7.75
C VAL A 90 2.77 -1.33 -8.43
N ASP A 91 2.92 -1.18 -9.75
CA ASP A 91 3.45 -2.24 -10.61
C ASP A 91 4.47 -1.72 -11.63
N PRO A 92 5.71 -1.44 -11.19
CA PRO A 92 6.77 -1.00 -12.10
C PRO A 92 7.18 -2.07 -13.12
N GLU A 93 6.83 -3.35 -12.86
CA GLU A 93 7.19 -4.50 -13.69
C GLU A 93 6.02 -5.02 -14.54
N VAL A 94 5.01 -4.18 -14.80
CA VAL A 94 3.87 -4.56 -15.65
C VAL A 94 4.34 -5.04 -17.02
N GLY A 95 3.80 -6.18 -17.47
CA GLY A 95 4.16 -6.78 -18.77
C GLY A 95 5.44 -7.62 -18.79
N THR A 96 6.08 -7.83 -17.62
CA THR A 96 7.21 -8.77 -17.46
C THR A 96 6.74 -10.15 -16.97
N GLU A 97 7.68 -11.00 -16.56
CA GLU A 97 7.43 -12.33 -15.96
C GLU A 97 6.92 -12.26 -14.50
N ARG A 98 6.76 -11.07 -13.91
CA ARG A 98 6.21 -10.85 -12.59
C ARG A 98 4.82 -11.50 -12.48
N ARG A 99 4.61 -12.36 -11.46
CA ARG A 99 3.31 -12.99 -11.20
C ARG A 99 2.25 -11.96 -10.79
N ALA A 100 1.01 -12.21 -11.19
CA ALA A 100 -0.17 -11.60 -10.61
C ALA A 100 -0.75 -12.59 -9.59
N VAL A 101 -1.11 -12.14 -8.39
CA VAL A 101 -1.54 -13.05 -7.33
C VAL A 101 -2.85 -12.62 -6.67
N ALA A 102 -3.57 -13.62 -6.15
CA ALA A 102 -4.65 -13.42 -5.18
C ALA A 102 -4.33 -14.26 -3.94
N VAL A 103 -4.39 -13.64 -2.77
CA VAL A 103 -3.95 -14.23 -1.50
C VAL A 103 -5.05 -14.08 -0.44
N ARG A 104 -5.52 -15.21 0.12
CA ARG A 104 -6.37 -15.22 1.30
C ARG A 104 -5.50 -15.16 2.54
N VAL A 105 -5.84 -14.28 3.47
CA VAL A 105 -5.14 -14.13 4.75
C VAL A 105 -5.91 -14.80 5.88
N ALA A 106 -5.23 -14.99 7.02
CA ALA A 106 -5.80 -15.72 8.16
C ALA A 106 -6.88 -14.94 8.90
N GLU A 107 -6.75 -13.62 8.97
CA GLU A 107 -7.72 -12.78 9.67
C GLU A 107 -8.92 -12.44 8.79
N GLU A 108 -10.12 -12.70 9.31
CA GLU A 108 -11.39 -12.43 8.68
C GLU A 108 -11.49 -13.04 7.26
N ASP A 109 -12.55 -12.84 6.54
CA ASP A 109 -12.65 -13.30 5.14
C ASP A 109 -12.09 -12.24 4.18
N ARG A 110 -10.75 -12.09 4.16
CA ARG A 110 -10.04 -11.09 3.34
C ARG A 110 -9.21 -11.76 2.26
N VAL A 111 -9.25 -11.19 1.05
CA VAL A 111 -8.43 -11.61 -0.09
C VAL A 111 -7.72 -10.39 -0.66
N LEU A 112 -6.40 -10.44 -0.79
CA LEU A 112 -5.60 -9.41 -1.42
C LEU A 112 -5.31 -9.78 -2.87
N VAL A 113 -5.44 -8.83 -3.79
CA VAL A 113 -5.20 -9.02 -5.24
C VAL A 113 -4.23 -7.95 -5.72
N GLY A 114 -3.15 -8.34 -6.38
CA GLY A 114 -2.15 -7.41 -6.90
C GLY A 114 -0.92 -8.09 -7.51
N PRO A 115 0.11 -7.31 -7.88
CA PRO A 115 1.38 -7.82 -8.34
C PRO A 115 2.16 -8.50 -7.21
N ASP A 116 2.82 -9.60 -7.52
CA ASP A 116 3.73 -10.31 -6.62
C ASP A 116 5.13 -9.66 -6.67
N ASN A 117 5.23 -8.48 -6.11
CA ASN A 117 6.44 -7.65 -6.06
C ASN A 117 6.75 -7.11 -4.65
N GLY A 118 6.13 -7.70 -3.63
CA GLY A 118 6.24 -7.28 -2.23
C GLY A 118 5.17 -6.27 -1.77
N LEU A 119 4.38 -5.69 -2.69
CA LEU A 119 3.33 -4.71 -2.36
C LEU A 119 2.34 -5.23 -1.31
N LEU A 120 1.93 -6.49 -1.42
CA LEU A 120 0.92 -7.10 -0.55
C LEU A 120 1.51 -7.60 0.77
N TRP A 121 2.82 -7.86 0.82
CA TRP A 121 3.44 -8.62 1.89
C TRP A 121 3.24 -8.05 3.30
N PRO A 122 3.50 -6.76 3.58
CA PRO A 122 3.30 -6.22 4.93
C PRO A 122 1.84 -6.28 5.41
N ALA A 123 0.89 -6.16 4.47
CA ALA A 123 -0.52 -6.32 4.79
C ALA A 123 -0.88 -7.78 5.07
N ILE A 124 -0.31 -8.72 4.32
CA ILE A 124 -0.46 -10.17 4.57
C ILE A 124 0.05 -10.53 5.97
N GLU A 125 1.25 -10.08 6.34
CA GLU A 125 1.82 -10.33 7.68
C GLU A 125 0.93 -9.74 8.78
N ARG A 126 0.49 -8.50 8.61
CA ARG A 126 -0.35 -7.79 9.60
C ARG A 126 -1.73 -8.44 9.79
N LEU A 127 -2.24 -9.12 8.76
CA LEU A 127 -3.53 -9.82 8.77
C LEU A 127 -3.38 -11.33 9.05
N GLY A 128 -2.34 -11.73 9.80
CA GLY A 128 -2.16 -13.09 10.31
C GLY A 128 -1.48 -14.06 9.35
N GLY A 129 -0.95 -13.59 8.22
CA GLY A 129 -0.24 -14.41 7.25
C GLY A 129 -1.11 -14.94 6.11
N ALA A 130 -0.46 -15.48 5.09
CA ALA A 130 -1.13 -16.10 3.94
C ALA A 130 -1.60 -17.52 4.27
N VAL A 131 -2.89 -17.80 4.04
CA VAL A 131 -3.49 -19.14 4.19
C VAL A 131 -3.59 -19.87 2.86
N GLU A 132 -3.87 -19.14 1.79
CA GLU A 132 -4.00 -19.67 0.44
C GLU A 132 -3.55 -18.60 -0.55
N ALA A 133 -2.74 -19.01 -1.53
CA ALA A 133 -2.29 -18.13 -2.61
C ALA A 133 -2.46 -18.80 -3.97
N VAL A 134 -2.85 -18.01 -4.97
CA VAL A 134 -2.99 -18.45 -6.36
C VAL A 134 -2.32 -17.47 -7.33
N ASP A 135 -1.71 -18.01 -8.38
CA ASP A 135 -1.23 -17.22 -9.52
C ASP A 135 -2.40 -16.94 -10.46
N VAL A 136 -2.73 -15.66 -10.63
CA VAL A 136 -3.80 -15.19 -11.50
C VAL A 136 -3.31 -14.57 -12.81
N SER A 137 -2.02 -14.70 -13.13
CA SER A 137 -1.44 -14.16 -14.37
C SER A 137 -2.13 -14.70 -15.63
N ARG A 138 -2.61 -15.94 -15.58
CA ARG A 138 -3.35 -16.61 -16.64
C ARG A 138 -4.80 -16.93 -16.24
N SER A 139 -5.34 -16.15 -15.30
CA SER A 139 -6.70 -16.35 -14.79
C SER A 139 -7.74 -16.41 -15.93
N PRO A 140 -8.69 -17.36 -15.91
CA PRO A 140 -9.82 -17.34 -16.81
C PRO A 140 -10.80 -16.17 -16.54
N LEU A 141 -10.64 -15.50 -15.40
CA LEU A 141 -11.49 -14.37 -14.99
C LEU A 141 -10.96 -13.01 -15.48
N ARG A 142 -9.81 -12.97 -16.15
CA ARG A 142 -9.23 -11.75 -16.73
C ARG A 142 -9.98 -11.31 -18.00
N LEU A 143 -9.79 -10.07 -18.42
CA LEU A 143 -10.28 -9.60 -19.71
C LEU A 143 -9.33 -10.02 -20.84
N GLU A 144 -9.89 -10.29 -22.03
CA GLU A 144 -9.12 -10.57 -23.24
C GLU A 144 -9.48 -9.55 -24.34
N PRO A 145 -8.54 -9.12 -25.18
CA PRO A 145 -7.10 -9.37 -25.09
C PRO A 145 -6.43 -8.54 -23.99
N ILE A 146 -5.37 -9.08 -23.38
CA ILE A 146 -4.60 -8.38 -22.35
C ILE A 146 -3.67 -7.34 -22.98
N SER A 147 -3.64 -6.14 -22.40
CA SER A 147 -2.62 -5.13 -22.69
C SER A 147 -1.34 -5.42 -21.92
N ALA A 148 -0.19 -5.29 -22.55
CA ALA A 148 1.10 -5.44 -21.88
C ALA A 148 1.38 -4.33 -20.84
N THR A 149 0.61 -3.24 -20.84
CA THR A 149 0.88 -2.05 -20.01
C THR A 149 -0.28 -1.69 -19.06
N PHE A 150 -1.36 -2.48 -19.03
CA PHE A 150 -2.49 -2.15 -18.16
C PHE A 150 -3.12 -3.39 -17.51
N HIS A 151 -2.32 -4.15 -16.76
CA HIS A 151 -2.79 -5.31 -16.01
C HIS A 151 -3.79 -4.94 -14.92
N GLY A 152 -3.78 -3.69 -14.42
CA GLY A 152 -4.81 -3.17 -13.51
C GLY A 152 -6.20 -3.38 -14.04
N ARG A 153 -6.43 -2.99 -15.31
CA ARG A 153 -7.70 -3.13 -16.00
C ARG A 153 -8.00 -4.55 -16.44
N ASP A 154 -6.98 -5.25 -16.98
CA ASP A 154 -7.22 -6.50 -17.71
C ASP A 154 -7.11 -7.75 -16.84
N VAL A 155 -6.37 -7.68 -15.73
CA VAL A 155 -6.12 -8.82 -14.83
C VAL A 155 -6.65 -8.52 -13.42
N PHE A 156 -6.15 -7.50 -12.75
CA PHE A 156 -6.40 -7.31 -11.31
C PHE A 156 -7.84 -6.89 -11.01
N ALA A 157 -8.38 -5.90 -11.69
CA ALA A 157 -9.75 -5.42 -11.46
C ALA A 157 -10.81 -6.49 -11.75
N PRO A 158 -10.77 -7.23 -12.90
CA PRO A 158 -11.75 -8.29 -13.16
C PRO A 158 -11.61 -9.45 -12.17
N VAL A 159 -10.41 -9.89 -11.81
CA VAL A 159 -10.21 -10.95 -10.81
C VAL A 159 -10.78 -10.52 -9.46
N ALA A 160 -10.48 -9.31 -9.00
CA ALA A 160 -11.01 -8.77 -7.76
C ALA A 160 -12.56 -8.71 -7.77
N ALA A 161 -13.16 -8.30 -8.88
CA ALA A 161 -14.61 -8.23 -9.05
C ALA A 161 -15.27 -9.61 -8.96
N HIS A 162 -14.72 -10.62 -9.63
CA HIS A 162 -15.25 -11.98 -9.58
C HIS A 162 -15.11 -12.61 -8.18
N LEU A 163 -13.97 -12.41 -7.52
CA LEU A 163 -13.76 -12.85 -6.14
C LEU A 163 -14.73 -12.15 -5.18
N ALA A 164 -15.01 -10.87 -5.37
CA ALA A 164 -16.01 -10.15 -4.58
C ALA A 164 -17.43 -10.67 -4.81
N CYS A 165 -17.71 -11.20 -6.01
CA CYS A 165 -18.98 -11.81 -6.39
C CYS A 165 -19.08 -13.30 -5.99
N GLY A 166 -18.11 -13.84 -5.23
CA GLY A 166 -18.15 -15.18 -4.67
C GLY A 166 -17.44 -16.26 -5.48
N ALA A 167 -16.63 -15.90 -6.49
CA ALA A 167 -15.71 -16.85 -7.10
C ALA A 167 -14.68 -17.34 -6.06
N SER A 168 -14.30 -18.61 -6.13
CA SER A 168 -13.25 -19.17 -5.28
C SER A 168 -11.87 -18.80 -5.82
N LEU A 169 -10.84 -18.89 -4.96
CA LEU A 169 -9.45 -18.71 -5.40
C LEU A 169 -9.04 -19.76 -6.44
N SER A 170 -9.53 -20.99 -6.30
CA SER A 170 -9.26 -22.07 -7.28
C SER A 170 -9.88 -21.84 -8.65
N GLU A 171 -10.97 -21.05 -8.74
CA GLU A 171 -11.53 -20.58 -10.02
C GLU A 171 -10.72 -19.41 -10.59
N ALA A 172 -10.04 -18.63 -9.74
CA ALA A 172 -9.27 -17.47 -10.16
C ALA A 172 -7.89 -17.83 -10.71
N GLY A 173 -7.26 -18.91 -10.24
CA GLY A 173 -5.92 -19.26 -10.69
C GLY A 173 -5.37 -20.55 -10.13
N GLU A 174 -4.11 -20.84 -10.48
CA GLU A 174 -3.39 -22.02 -10.02
C GLU A 174 -2.82 -21.78 -8.62
N ARG A 175 -2.97 -22.76 -7.73
CA ARG A 175 -2.43 -22.70 -6.37
C ARG A 175 -0.90 -22.63 -6.39
N ILE A 176 -0.35 -21.70 -5.61
CA ILE A 176 1.07 -21.55 -5.39
C ILE A 176 1.39 -21.65 -3.89
N PRO A 177 2.61 -22.10 -3.51
CA PRO A 177 3.05 -22.07 -2.13
C PRO A 177 3.08 -20.63 -1.59
N ALA A 178 2.51 -20.39 -0.40
CA ALA A 178 2.48 -19.05 0.20
C ALA A 178 3.90 -18.51 0.47
N GLU A 179 4.82 -19.38 0.81
CA GLU A 179 6.24 -19.08 1.02
C GLU A 179 7.00 -18.69 -0.26
N SER A 180 6.39 -18.88 -1.43
CA SER A 180 6.94 -18.44 -2.72
C SER A 180 6.58 -17.02 -3.08
N LEU A 181 5.73 -16.36 -2.30
CA LEU A 181 5.39 -14.95 -2.51
C LEU A 181 6.61 -14.06 -2.29
N VAL A 182 6.70 -13.02 -3.10
CA VAL A 182 7.76 -12.01 -2.94
C VAL A 182 7.54 -11.26 -1.63
N THR A 183 8.51 -11.36 -0.74
CA THR A 183 8.51 -10.67 0.55
C THR A 183 9.09 -9.26 0.40
N LEU A 184 8.59 -8.34 1.20
CA LEU A 184 9.18 -7.02 1.34
C LEU A 184 9.72 -6.91 2.77
N GLN A 185 11.04 -7.01 2.90
CA GLN A 185 11.63 -6.79 4.21
C GLN A 185 11.39 -5.35 4.64
N ALA A 186 10.70 -5.20 5.77
CA ALA A 186 10.61 -3.91 6.45
C ALA A 186 12.03 -3.52 6.93
N SER A 187 12.41 -2.27 6.73
CA SER A 187 13.57 -1.73 7.43
C SER A 187 13.33 -1.86 8.93
N GLN A 188 14.40 -2.16 9.66
CA GLN A 188 14.36 -2.24 11.12
C GLN A 188 15.28 -1.16 11.68
N PRO A 189 14.84 -0.44 12.71
CA PRO A 189 15.71 0.54 13.35
C PRO A 189 16.84 -0.18 14.11
N GLU A 190 18.02 0.42 14.12
CA GLU A 190 19.11 0.00 15.01
C GLU A 190 19.00 0.80 16.32
N ILE A 191 18.81 0.10 17.43
CA ILE A 191 18.62 0.71 18.74
C ILE A 191 19.86 0.47 19.59
N GLY A 192 20.67 1.51 19.75
CA GLY A 192 21.82 1.52 20.67
C GLY A 192 21.52 2.34 21.93
N PRO A 193 22.43 2.31 22.92
CA PRO A 193 22.22 2.97 24.22
C PRO A 193 22.05 4.49 24.12
N ASP A 194 22.82 5.14 23.23
CA ASP A 194 22.87 6.61 23.11
C ASP A 194 22.53 7.09 21.68
N ARG A 195 22.18 6.14 20.79
CA ARG A 195 21.96 6.42 19.37
C ARG A 195 20.98 5.42 18.79
N LEU A 196 20.01 5.94 18.04
CA LEU A 196 19.12 5.14 17.22
C LEU A 196 19.37 5.51 15.76
N LEU A 197 19.42 4.51 14.90
CA LEU A 197 19.36 4.72 13.45
C LEU A 197 18.00 4.22 12.96
N ALA A 198 17.24 5.11 12.38
CA ALA A 198 15.94 4.82 11.78
C ALA A 198 15.92 5.23 10.31
N HIS A 199 14.96 4.71 9.56
CA HIS A 199 14.80 5.04 8.14
C HIS A 199 13.41 5.63 7.90
N VAL A 200 13.33 6.60 7.00
CA VAL A 200 12.06 7.15 6.54
C VAL A 200 11.31 6.09 5.72
N ILE A 201 10.14 5.66 6.20
CA ILE A 201 9.29 4.68 5.49
C ILE A 201 8.29 5.35 4.55
N SER A 202 7.84 6.56 4.90
CA SER A 202 6.91 7.33 4.07
C SER A 202 6.95 8.81 4.43
N VAL A 203 6.56 9.64 3.48
CA VAL A 203 6.29 11.07 3.68
C VAL A 203 4.85 11.32 3.27
N ASP A 204 4.07 11.95 4.16
CA ASP A 204 2.68 12.29 3.88
C ASP A 204 2.58 13.63 3.10
N ARG A 205 1.36 13.98 2.67
CA ARG A 205 1.11 15.22 1.93
C ARG A 205 1.37 16.50 2.74
N PHE A 206 1.46 16.40 4.05
CA PHE A 206 1.80 17.53 4.94
C PHE A 206 3.30 17.67 5.14
N GLY A 207 4.08 16.71 4.63
CA GLY A 207 5.53 16.64 4.79
C GLY A 207 5.98 16.04 6.12
N ASN A 208 5.10 15.30 6.80
CA ASN A 208 5.51 14.51 7.96
C ASN A 208 6.22 13.25 7.47
N ALA A 209 7.37 12.92 8.06
CA ALA A 209 8.17 11.76 7.70
C ALA A 209 8.04 10.67 8.77
N ALA A 210 7.32 9.60 8.45
CA ALA A 210 7.20 8.43 9.32
C ALA A 210 8.47 7.58 9.23
N LEU A 211 8.93 7.09 10.39
CA LEU A 211 10.13 6.27 10.54
C LEU A 211 9.75 4.80 10.76
N ASP A 212 10.71 3.89 10.51
CA ASP A 212 10.59 2.46 10.86
C ASP A 212 10.66 2.19 12.38
N LEU A 213 10.80 3.24 13.17
CA LEU A 213 10.75 3.23 14.63
C LEU A 213 9.29 3.28 15.11
N ALA A 214 8.80 2.22 15.72
CA ALA A 214 7.42 2.10 16.20
C ALA A 214 7.33 2.23 17.74
N ASP A 215 6.11 2.39 18.25
CA ASP A 215 5.79 2.47 19.68
C ASP A 215 6.42 1.34 20.52
N ARG A 216 6.40 0.11 19.99
CA ARG A 216 7.04 -1.07 20.63
C ARG A 216 8.54 -0.93 20.86
N HIS A 217 9.20 -0.04 20.15
CA HIS A 217 10.63 0.19 20.25
C HIS A 217 10.96 1.25 21.32
N LEU A 218 9.99 2.09 21.72
CA LEU A 218 10.20 3.19 22.66
C LEU A 218 10.80 2.77 24.00
N PRO A 219 10.39 1.65 24.63
CA PRO A 219 10.99 1.25 25.91
C PRO A 219 12.51 1.03 25.85
N ALA A 220 13.05 0.60 24.70
CA ALA A 220 14.47 0.36 24.50
C ALA A 220 15.21 1.56 23.88
N SER A 221 14.47 2.56 23.38
CA SER A 221 15.03 3.68 22.59
C SER A 221 15.66 4.79 23.42
N GLY A 222 15.35 4.87 24.71
CA GLY A 222 15.72 6.02 25.55
C GLY A 222 14.92 7.29 25.26
N LEU A 223 14.10 7.33 24.21
CA LEU A 223 13.25 8.49 23.89
C LEU A 223 12.16 8.64 24.95
N ARG A 224 11.96 9.88 25.42
CA ARG A 224 10.98 10.19 26.45
C ARG A 224 10.09 11.35 26.01
N MET A 225 8.79 11.18 26.15
CA MET A 225 7.81 12.23 25.89
C MET A 225 8.12 13.47 26.72
N GLY A 226 8.08 14.66 26.12
CA GLY A 226 8.38 15.94 26.74
C GLY A 226 9.88 16.27 26.82
N HIS A 227 10.76 15.43 26.23
CA HIS A 227 12.21 15.67 26.20
C HIS A 227 12.70 16.00 24.79
N SER A 228 13.79 16.75 24.73
CA SER A 228 14.52 17.04 23.50
C SER A 228 15.23 15.80 22.96
N VAL A 229 15.30 15.72 21.65
CA VAL A 229 15.97 14.66 20.90
C VAL A 229 16.88 15.31 19.86
N GLY A 230 18.16 14.98 19.90
CA GLY A 230 19.11 15.35 18.83
C GLY A 230 18.78 14.55 17.57
N LEU A 231 18.78 15.20 16.43
CA LEU A 231 18.48 14.63 15.14
C LEU A 231 19.62 14.93 14.16
N GLU A 232 20.10 13.88 13.48
CA GLU A 232 21.10 14.02 12.41
C GLU A 232 20.57 13.31 11.17
N THR A 233 20.51 14.04 10.06
CA THR A 233 20.11 13.51 8.75
C THR A 233 20.61 14.41 7.63
N GLN A 234 20.94 13.86 6.46
CA GLN A 234 21.38 14.61 5.27
C GLN A 234 22.51 15.63 5.58
N GLY A 235 23.41 15.27 6.50
CA GLY A 235 24.52 16.15 6.94
C GLY A 235 24.09 17.35 7.79
N GLN A 236 22.84 17.40 8.22
CA GLN A 236 22.29 18.43 9.10
C GLN A 236 22.14 17.87 10.52
N SER A 237 22.43 18.69 11.52
CA SER A 237 22.11 18.42 12.93
C SER A 237 21.02 19.40 13.37
N ARG A 238 20.01 18.89 14.03
CA ARG A 238 18.85 19.63 14.56
C ARG A 238 18.48 19.09 15.93
N GLU A 239 17.61 19.81 16.60
CA GLU A 239 16.94 19.36 17.81
C GLU A 239 15.43 19.35 17.57
N ALA A 240 14.77 18.34 18.10
CA ALA A 240 13.32 18.18 18.02
C ALA A 240 12.78 17.81 19.40
N MET A 241 11.59 18.26 19.72
CA MET A 241 10.90 17.86 20.95
C MET A 241 10.07 16.59 20.67
N PHE A 242 10.20 15.56 21.50
CA PHE A 242 9.30 14.41 21.43
C PHE A 242 8.00 14.72 22.16
N THR A 243 6.92 14.93 21.43
CA THR A 243 5.67 15.49 21.95
C THR A 243 4.47 14.60 21.64
N LEU A 244 3.34 14.91 22.27
CA LEU A 244 2.08 14.23 22.03
C LEU A 244 1.35 14.82 20.80
N THR A 245 1.41 16.15 20.65
CA THR A 245 0.69 16.87 19.60
C THR A 245 1.54 17.97 18.95
N PHE A 246 1.14 18.42 17.77
CA PHE A 246 1.77 19.54 17.07
C PHE A 246 1.69 20.86 17.86
N ALA A 247 0.70 21.01 18.75
CA ALA A 247 0.50 22.23 19.51
C ALA A 247 1.47 22.38 20.70
N ASP A 248 2.21 21.32 21.04
CA ASP A 248 3.17 21.32 22.14
C ASP A 248 4.47 22.06 21.82
N VAL A 249 4.66 22.43 20.53
CA VAL A 249 5.81 23.21 20.05
C VAL A 249 5.34 24.47 19.32
N GLY A 250 6.21 25.46 19.22
CA GLY A 250 5.95 26.69 18.50
C GLY A 250 5.80 26.49 16.98
N LYS A 251 5.22 27.49 16.29
CA LYS A 251 5.11 27.48 14.84
C LYS A 251 6.50 27.44 14.20
N GLY A 252 6.73 26.50 13.27
CA GLY A 252 7.99 26.32 12.58
C GLY A 252 8.99 25.47 13.37
N GLU A 253 8.63 24.98 14.56
CA GLU A 253 9.50 24.10 15.33
C GLU A 253 9.33 22.63 14.92
N LEU A 254 10.46 21.91 14.97
CA LEU A 254 10.54 20.49 14.66
C LEU A 254 10.12 19.66 15.86
N LEU A 255 9.36 18.61 15.61
CA LEU A 255 8.91 17.67 16.63
C LEU A 255 9.01 16.22 16.15
N LEU A 256 9.17 15.32 17.11
CA LEU A 256 8.84 13.90 16.97
C LEU A 256 7.49 13.64 17.65
N TYR A 257 6.72 12.72 17.11
CA TYR A 257 5.46 12.28 17.71
C TYR A 257 5.16 10.86 17.28
N LEU A 258 4.25 10.19 17.97
CA LEU A 258 3.67 8.94 17.49
C LEU A 258 2.50 9.25 16.56
N ASP A 259 2.60 8.80 15.32
CA ASP A 259 1.51 8.93 14.36
C ASP A 259 0.34 7.97 14.68
N SER A 260 -0.75 8.11 13.94
CA SER A 260 -1.96 7.28 14.13
C SER A 260 -1.75 5.79 13.79
N ASN A 261 -0.62 5.42 13.22
CA ASN A 261 -0.25 4.04 12.90
C ASN A 261 0.74 3.45 13.93
N GLY A 262 1.11 4.23 14.94
CA GLY A 262 2.07 3.83 15.97
C GLY A 262 3.53 3.93 15.52
N SER A 263 3.83 4.67 14.45
CA SER A 263 5.21 4.98 14.03
C SER A 263 5.66 6.30 14.64
N VAL A 264 6.94 6.38 15.02
CA VAL A 264 7.56 7.68 15.34
C VAL A 264 7.71 8.45 14.03
N ALA A 265 7.23 9.68 14.01
CA ALA A 265 7.29 10.53 12.85
C ALA A 265 7.92 11.89 13.17
N LEU A 266 8.62 12.45 12.19
CA LEU A 266 9.13 13.81 12.19
C LEU A 266 8.13 14.76 11.56
N ALA A 267 7.87 15.89 12.21
CA ALA A 267 7.00 16.92 11.68
C ALA A 267 7.54 18.31 12.04
N VAL A 268 7.03 19.32 11.34
CA VAL A 268 7.21 20.74 11.67
C VAL A 268 5.83 21.35 11.91
N ASN A 269 5.64 21.98 13.05
CA ASN A 269 4.36 22.62 13.36
C ASN A 269 4.04 23.71 12.33
N ARG A 270 3.01 23.48 11.50
CA ARG A 270 2.59 24.33 10.36
C ARG A 270 3.67 24.47 9.27
N GLY A 271 4.53 23.46 9.12
CA GLY A 271 5.59 23.36 8.11
C GLY A 271 5.67 21.96 7.52
N SER A 272 6.78 21.65 6.87
CA SER A 272 7.08 20.35 6.26
C SER A 272 8.47 19.88 6.70
N ALA A 273 8.53 18.84 7.52
CA ALA A 273 9.80 18.25 7.95
C ALA A 273 10.56 17.66 6.74
N ALA A 274 9.85 17.03 5.80
CA ALA A 274 10.46 16.50 4.59
C ALA A 274 11.15 17.57 3.76
N THR A 275 10.56 18.76 3.64
CA THR A 275 11.16 19.88 2.90
C THR A 275 12.34 20.48 3.67
N GLU A 276 12.18 20.74 4.97
CA GLU A 276 13.21 21.39 5.77
C GLU A 276 14.46 20.55 5.99
N LEU A 277 14.28 19.22 6.10
CA LEU A 277 15.34 18.25 6.31
C LEU A 277 15.76 17.53 5.02
N SER A 278 15.13 17.85 3.88
CA SER A 278 15.36 17.19 2.59
C SER A 278 15.17 15.67 2.65
N LEU A 279 14.12 15.21 3.34
CA LEU A 279 13.84 13.79 3.57
C LEU A 279 12.99 13.18 2.45
N ALA A 280 13.39 11.97 2.07
CA ALA A 280 12.65 11.08 1.19
C ALA A 280 12.56 9.66 1.77
N PRO A 281 11.60 8.83 1.34
CA PRO A 281 11.56 7.43 1.74
C PRO A 281 12.87 6.69 1.45
N GLY A 282 13.39 6.00 2.48
CA GLY A 282 14.67 5.31 2.45
C GLY A 282 15.84 6.08 3.08
N ASP A 283 15.68 7.36 3.39
CA ASP A 283 16.73 8.16 4.03
C ASP A 283 16.94 7.73 5.48
N GLU A 284 18.19 7.83 5.92
CA GLU A 284 18.60 7.55 7.28
C GLU A 284 18.39 8.77 8.19
N VAL A 285 17.91 8.50 9.39
CA VAL A 285 17.71 9.46 10.46
C VAL A 285 18.36 8.92 11.74
N VAL A 286 19.33 9.63 12.27
CA VAL A 286 19.92 9.32 13.57
C VAL A 286 19.23 10.13 14.65
N LEU A 287 18.75 9.47 15.68
CA LEU A 287 18.13 10.08 16.85
C LEU A 287 19.02 9.85 18.07
N ARG A 288 19.18 10.89 18.91
CA ARG A 288 19.93 10.84 20.18
C ARG A 288 19.06 11.38 21.30
N PRO A 289 18.70 10.58 22.32
CA PRO A 289 18.07 11.09 23.52
C PRO A 289 18.97 12.14 24.18
N LEU A 290 18.40 13.29 24.60
CA LEU A 290 19.10 14.37 25.27
C LEU A 290 18.68 14.49 26.75
#